data_3c0299650998023db086022205c495c2
#
_entry.id   3c0299650998023db086022205c495c2
#
_cell.length_a   1.000
_cell.length_b   1.000
_cell.length_c   1.000
_cell.angle_alpha   90.00
_cell.angle_beta   90.00
_cell.angle_gamma   90.00
#
_symmetry.space_group_name_H-M   'P 1'
#
loop_
_entity.id
_entity.type
_entity.pdbx_description
1 polymer ?
#
loop_
_entity_poly.entity_id
_entity_poly.type
_entity_poly.pdbx_seq_one_letter_code
_entity_poly.pdbx_strand_id
1 'polypeptide(L)'
;LVIFYDGFIEYALASVLKPSTAFMSKKSTTLPFLIIFYVCCGFSSNLLIFLNAMSQISSSSIEAAKIDGAGELKIFLKIVIPSIWGTVVSMVVITFAAIGTEQGNVHAFLSIKPRILENYSRLQTIGYYIFTGVLDGNGNLYEPLFPKISAFGLLITVVITPVTILFRNLLIKFGPSE
;
A
#
# COMPACT_ATOMS: atom_id res chain seq x y z
N LEU A 1 0.09 0.83 -18.29
CA LEU A 1 -0.36 2.24 -18.30
C LEU A 1 -0.72 2.73 -16.90
N VAL A 2 -1.35 1.89 -16.07
CA VAL A 2 -1.75 2.21 -14.68
C VAL A 2 -0.52 2.47 -13.79
N ILE A 3 0.54 1.68 -13.93
CA ILE A 3 1.78 1.81 -13.14
C ILE A 3 2.48 3.16 -13.38
N PHE A 4 2.41 3.68 -14.61
CA PHE A 4 2.97 5.02 -14.91
C PHE A 4 2.13 6.17 -14.35
N TYR A 5 0.83 5.97 -14.17
CA TYR A 5 -0.08 7.00 -13.67
C TYR A 5 0.08 7.21 -12.18
N ASP A 6 0.22 6.12 -11.40
CA ASP A 6 0.43 6.18 -9.96
C ASP A 6 1.76 6.89 -9.63
N GLY A 7 2.84 6.55 -10.31
CA GLY A 7 4.13 7.21 -10.13
C GLY A 7 4.13 8.69 -10.51
N PHE A 8 3.33 9.11 -11.51
CA PHE A 8 3.23 10.52 -11.90
C PHE A 8 2.46 11.37 -10.89
N ILE A 9 1.36 10.87 -10.37
CA ILE A 9 0.57 11.57 -9.32
C ILE A 9 1.39 11.68 -8.04
N GLU A 10 2.08 10.63 -7.63
CA GLU A 10 2.98 10.64 -6.47
C GLU A 10 4.12 11.65 -6.65
N TYR A 11 4.74 11.69 -7.83
CA TYR A 11 5.80 12.66 -8.13
C TYR A 11 5.27 14.09 -8.18
N ALA A 12 4.11 14.32 -8.75
CA ALA A 12 3.47 15.63 -8.81
C ALA A 12 3.08 16.12 -7.41
N LEU A 13 2.48 15.27 -6.58
CA LEU A 13 2.16 15.57 -5.18
C LEU A 13 3.41 15.84 -4.36
N ALA A 14 4.46 15.04 -4.51
CA ALA A 14 5.74 15.27 -3.85
C ALA A 14 6.41 16.58 -4.28
N SER A 15 6.25 17.00 -5.54
CA SER A 15 6.80 18.26 -6.06
C SER A 15 6.05 19.49 -5.55
N VAL A 16 4.73 19.37 -5.35
CA VAL A 16 3.88 20.46 -4.83
C VAL A 16 3.98 20.57 -3.32
N LEU A 17 4.06 19.43 -2.63
CA LEU A 17 4.16 19.33 -1.17
C LEU A 17 5.60 19.39 -0.67
N LYS A 18 6.61 19.73 -1.51
CA LYS A 18 8.00 19.86 -1.04
C LYS A 18 8.01 20.60 0.30
N PRO A 19 7.97 19.90 1.43
CA PRO A 19 8.15 20.58 2.71
C PRO A 19 9.52 21.21 2.67
N SER A 20 9.62 22.42 3.15
CA SER A 20 10.91 23.08 3.31
C SER A 20 11.87 22.09 3.97
N THR A 21 13.09 21.99 3.48
CA THR A 21 14.12 21.07 3.98
C THR A 21 14.28 21.12 5.51
N ALA A 22 13.89 22.23 6.14
CA ALA A 22 13.82 22.43 7.58
C ALA A 22 12.75 21.56 8.28
N PHE A 23 11.61 21.28 7.64
CA PHE A 23 10.53 20.47 8.24
C PHE A 23 10.90 18.98 8.26
N MET A 24 11.56 18.48 7.22
CA MET A 24 12.04 17.10 7.15
C MET A 24 13.35 16.87 7.93
N SER A 25 14.03 17.90 8.36
CA SER A 25 15.23 17.82 9.19
C SER A 25 14.94 17.35 10.62
N LYS A 26 13.69 17.49 11.11
CA LYS A 26 13.30 17.02 12.45
C LYS A 26 12.78 15.58 12.42
N LYS A 27 13.56 14.67 13.00
CA LYS A 27 13.28 13.23 13.12
C LYS A 27 11.89 12.90 13.69
N SER A 28 11.31 13.77 14.52
CA SER A 28 10.01 13.59 15.16
C SER A 28 8.81 13.88 14.24
N THR A 29 8.99 14.69 13.20
CA THR A 29 7.90 15.11 12.29
C THR A 29 7.89 14.36 10.97
N THR A 30 9.01 13.77 10.57
CA THR A 30 9.16 13.07 9.29
C THR A 30 8.31 11.79 9.24
N LEU A 31 8.33 10.99 10.31
CA LEU A 31 7.59 9.71 10.33
C LEU A 31 6.07 9.90 10.28
N PRO A 32 5.43 10.75 11.13
CA PRO A 32 3.99 10.97 11.03
C PRO A 32 3.58 11.59 9.69
N PHE A 33 4.40 12.46 9.13
CA PHE A 33 4.14 13.04 7.81
C PHE A 33 4.15 11.96 6.70
N LEU A 34 5.14 11.08 6.67
CA LEU A 34 5.21 9.96 5.72
C LEU A 34 4.03 9.02 5.85
N ILE A 35 3.58 8.74 7.08
CA ILE A 35 2.40 7.89 7.32
C ILE A 35 1.15 8.54 6.75
N ILE A 36 0.91 9.83 7.03
CA ILE A 36 -0.26 10.55 6.51
C ILE A 36 -0.23 10.58 4.98
N PHE A 37 0.92 10.89 4.40
CA PHE A 37 1.07 10.91 2.95
C PHE A 37 0.80 9.53 2.33
N TYR A 38 1.36 8.47 2.90
CA TYR A 38 1.15 7.10 2.44
C TYR A 38 -0.32 6.70 2.50
N VAL A 39 -1.01 7.05 3.60
CA VAL A 39 -2.45 6.80 3.74
C VAL A 39 -3.25 7.57 2.71
N CYS A 40 -2.95 8.85 2.48
CA CYS A 40 -3.66 9.66 1.49
C CYS A 40 -3.48 9.13 0.06
N CYS A 41 -2.25 8.75 -0.31
CA CYS A 41 -1.97 8.18 -1.64
C CYS A 41 -2.61 6.80 -1.81
N GLY A 42 -2.47 5.91 -0.81
CA GLY A 42 -3.05 4.58 -0.84
C GLY A 42 -4.58 4.59 -0.88
N PHE A 43 -5.21 5.56 -0.21
CA PHE A 43 -6.66 5.70 -0.21
C PHE A 43 -7.21 5.99 -1.60
N SER A 44 -6.59 6.88 -2.36
CA SER A 44 -7.08 7.29 -3.68
C SER A 44 -7.07 6.13 -4.69
N SER A 45 -6.01 5.33 -4.71
CA SER A 45 -5.88 4.18 -5.63
C SER A 45 -6.89 3.07 -5.34
N ASN A 46 -7.13 2.78 -4.06
CA ASN A 46 -8.03 1.70 -3.65
C ASN A 46 -9.51 2.09 -3.72
N LEU A 47 -9.82 3.38 -3.61
CA LEU A 47 -11.20 3.89 -3.62
C LEU A 47 -11.97 3.46 -4.88
N LEU A 48 -11.34 3.55 -6.05
CA LEU A 48 -11.98 3.18 -7.33
C LEU A 48 -12.37 1.69 -7.37
N ILE A 49 -11.56 0.81 -6.80
CA ILE A 49 -11.83 -0.62 -6.77
C ILE A 49 -13.03 -0.93 -5.88
N PHE A 50 -13.09 -0.29 -4.70
CA PHE A 50 -14.23 -0.43 -3.80
C PHE A 50 -15.51 0.17 -4.37
N LEU A 51 -15.45 1.33 -5.03
CA LEU A 51 -16.61 1.93 -5.72
C LEU A 51 -17.14 1.01 -6.81
N ASN A 52 -16.28 0.40 -7.63
CA ASN A 52 -16.69 -0.57 -8.64
C ASN A 52 -17.33 -1.81 -8.02
N ALA A 53 -16.78 -2.34 -6.92
CA ALA A 53 -17.37 -3.48 -6.23
C ALA A 53 -18.75 -3.13 -5.64
N MET A 54 -18.90 -1.94 -5.06
CA MET A 54 -20.17 -1.47 -4.53
C MET A 54 -21.22 -1.23 -5.63
N SER A 55 -20.82 -0.76 -6.80
CA SER A 55 -21.75 -0.51 -7.92
C SER A 55 -22.37 -1.79 -8.49
N GLN A 56 -21.80 -2.96 -8.20
CA GLN A 56 -22.33 -4.27 -8.62
C GLN A 56 -23.42 -4.80 -7.68
N ILE A 57 -23.65 -4.14 -6.55
CA ILE A 57 -24.70 -4.55 -5.60
C ILE A 57 -26.06 -4.17 -6.17
N SER A 58 -27.00 -5.12 -6.18
CA SER A 58 -28.35 -4.90 -6.66
C SER A 58 -29.07 -3.80 -5.85
N SER A 59 -29.56 -2.79 -6.54
CA SER A 59 -30.38 -1.73 -5.91
C SER A 59 -31.64 -2.29 -5.25
N SER A 60 -32.24 -3.33 -5.84
CA SER A 60 -33.42 -4.00 -5.30
C SER A 60 -33.19 -4.60 -3.91
N SER A 61 -32.01 -5.16 -3.65
CA SER A 61 -31.67 -5.68 -2.31
C SER A 61 -31.57 -4.57 -1.27
N ILE A 62 -31.03 -3.42 -1.65
CA ILE A 62 -30.92 -2.26 -0.78
C ILE A 62 -32.31 -1.64 -0.51
N GLU A 63 -33.14 -1.54 -1.55
CA GLU A 63 -34.49 -1.01 -1.44
C GLU A 63 -35.40 -1.90 -0.58
N ALA A 64 -35.34 -3.22 -0.76
CA ALA A 64 -36.05 -4.17 0.06
C ALA A 64 -35.69 -4.01 1.56
N ALA A 65 -34.39 -3.91 1.88
CA ALA A 65 -33.93 -3.72 3.24
C ALA A 65 -34.39 -2.37 3.83
N LYS A 66 -34.52 -1.32 3.01
CA LYS A 66 -35.09 -0.02 3.46
C LYS A 66 -36.57 -0.12 3.74
N ILE A 67 -37.34 -0.87 2.94
CA ILE A 67 -38.75 -1.14 3.19
C ILE A 67 -38.94 -1.90 4.50
N ASP A 68 -38.05 -2.84 4.80
CA ASP A 68 -38.01 -3.59 6.07
C ASP A 68 -37.57 -2.73 7.27
N GLY A 69 -37.35 -1.43 7.09
CA GLY A 69 -36.95 -0.51 8.15
C GLY A 69 -35.50 -0.65 8.59
N ALA A 70 -34.63 -1.25 7.80
CA ALA A 70 -33.22 -1.34 8.13
C ALA A 70 -32.53 0.03 7.99
N GLY A 71 -31.88 0.49 9.04
CA GLY A 71 -31.02 1.69 9.00
C GLY A 71 -29.79 1.49 8.13
N GLU A 72 -29.22 2.61 7.64
CA GLU A 72 -28.07 2.59 6.72
C GLU A 72 -26.87 1.78 7.22
N LEU A 73 -26.55 1.87 8.50
CA LEU A 73 -25.46 1.10 9.10
C LEU A 73 -25.73 -0.40 9.05
N LYS A 74 -26.99 -0.83 9.24
CA LYS A 74 -27.38 -2.24 9.17
C LYS A 74 -27.30 -2.78 7.73
N ILE A 75 -27.72 -1.97 6.76
CA ILE A 75 -27.58 -2.26 5.34
C ILE A 75 -26.10 -2.41 4.97
N PHE A 76 -25.26 -1.46 5.40
CA PHE A 76 -23.83 -1.49 5.13
C PHE A 76 -23.16 -2.75 5.69
N LEU A 77 -23.42 -3.08 6.96
CA LEU A 77 -22.76 -4.23 7.62
C LEU A 77 -23.31 -5.59 7.17
N LYS A 78 -24.60 -5.69 6.84
CA LYS A 78 -25.26 -6.98 6.53
C LYS A 78 -25.44 -7.27 5.05
N ILE A 79 -25.41 -6.25 4.20
CA ILE A 79 -25.60 -6.41 2.75
C ILE A 79 -24.34 -5.99 2.00
N VAL A 80 -23.87 -4.76 2.22
CA VAL A 80 -22.76 -4.21 1.42
C VAL A 80 -21.45 -4.95 1.70
N ILE A 81 -21.03 -5.04 2.97
CA ILE A 81 -19.75 -5.71 3.32
C ILE A 81 -19.71 -7.17 2.88
N PRO A 82 -20.73 -8.00 3.15
CA PRO A 82 -20.73 -9.37 2.65
C PRO A 82 -20.65 -9.46 1.13
N SER A 83 -21.42 -8.63 0.42
CA SER A 83 -21.45 -8.63 -1.05
C SER A 83 -20.09 -8.28 -1.69
N ILE A 84 -19.31 -7.40 -1.06
CA ILE A 84 -17.97 -7.03 -1.55
C ILE A 84 -16.83 -7.77 -0.85
N TRP A 85 -17.15 -8.80 -0.02
CA TRP A 85 -16.13 -9.49 0.79
C TRP A 85 -14.99 -10.07 -0.03
N GLY A 86 -15.29 -10.64 -1.19
CA GLY A 86 -14.27 -11.15 -2.13
C GLY A 86 -13.28 -10.06 -2.57
N THR A 87 -13.77 -8.86 -2.82
CA THR A 87 -12.92 -7.70 -3.17
C THR A 87 -12.07 -7.27 -1.97
N VAL A 88 -12.65 -7.22 -0.77
CA VAL A 88 -11.93 -6.90 0.48
C VAL A 88 -10.79 -7.89 0.70
N VAL A 89 -11.08 -9.19 0.61
CA VAL A 89 -10.05 -10.24 0.76
C VAL A 89 -8.96 -10.09 -0.28
N SER A 90 -9.32 -9.86 -1.54
CA SER A 90 -8.34 -9.69 -2.62
C SER A 90 -7.42 -8.49 -2.37
N MET A 91 -7.98 -7.35 -1.96
CA MET A 91 -7.21 -6.14 -1.63
C MET A 91 -6.26 -6.35 -0.46
N VAL A 92 -6.75 -6.96 0.62
CA VAL A 92 -5.92 -7.26 1.80
C VAL A 92 -4.78 -8.21 1.44
N VAL A 93 -5.05 -9.23 0.62
CA VAL A 93 -4.03 -10.19 0.16
C VAL A 93 -2.97 -9.52 -0.70
N ILE A 94 -3.38 -8.66 -1.64
CA ILE A 94 -2.45 -7.90 -2.50
C ILE A 94 -1.59 -6.97 -1.65
N THR A 95 -2.19 -6.22 -0.72
CA THR A 95 -1.46 -5.32 0.18
C THR A 95 -0.47 -6.08 1.05
N PHE A 96 -0.86 -7.24 1.56
CA PHE A 96 0.01 -8.07 2.37
C PHE A 96 1.19 -8.63 1.55
N ALA A 97 0.94 -9.09 0.33
CA ALA A 97 1.98 -9.56 -0.57
C ALA A 97 2.97 -8.44 -0.97
N ALA A 98 2.49 -7.21 -1.06
CA ALA A 98 3.30 -6.04 -1.41
C ALA A 98 4.24 -5.57 -0.28
N ILE A 99 4.08 -6.03 0.98
CA ILE A 99 4.90 -5.61 2.13
C ILE A 99 6.40 -5.75 1.85
N GLY A 100 6.81 -6.81 1.14
CA GLY A 100 8.22 -7.06 0.82
C GLY A 100 8.81 -6.13 -0.25
N THR A 101 7.97 -5.52 -1.08
CA THR A 101 8.39 -4.66 -2.20
C THR A 101 8.03 -3.20 -2.00
N GLU A 102 7.17 -2.91 -1.02
CA GLU A 102 6.67 -1.56 -0.75
C GLU A 102 7.78 -0.65 -0.21
N GLN A 103 8.03 0.43 -0.93
CA GLN A 103 9.05 1.42 -0.56
C GLN A 103 8.52 2.50 0.39
N GLY A 104 7.21 2.51 0.65
CA GLY A 104 6.56 3.50 1.52
C GLY A 104 6.64 4.94 1.02
N ASN A 105 6.82 5.13 -0.29
CA ASN A 105 7.04 6.44 -0.92
C ASN A 105 8.20 7.26 -0.31
N VAL A 106 9.04 6.62 0.48
CA VAL A 106 10.20 7.24 1.15
C VAL A 106 11.15 7.86 0.13
N HIS A 107 11.30 7.19 -1.01
CA HIS A 107 12.15 7.65 -2.11
C HIS A 107 11.67 8.99 -2.70
N ALA A 108 10.36 9.18 -2.86
CA ALA A 108 9.79 10.40 -3.43
C ALA A 108 10.11 11.65 -2.58
N PHE A 109 10.21 11.47 -1.25
CA PHE A 109 10.45 12.58 -0.32
C PHE A 109 11.92 12.81 0.00
N LEU A 110 12.70 11.73 0.18
CA LEU A 110 14.05 11.87 0.71
C LEU A 110 15.11 12.05 -0.36
N SER A 111 14.74 12.09 -1.65
CA SER A 111 15.70 12.14 -2.77
C SER A 111 16.79 11.05 -2.66
N ILE A 112 17.33 10.59 -3.77
CA ILE A 112 18.23 9.43 -3.91
C ILE A 112 19.59 9.57 -3.17
N LYS A 113 19.71 10.34 -2.11
CA LYS A 113 20.96 10.41 -1.37
C LYS A 113 20.95 9.41 -0.23
N PRO A 114 21.59 8.23 -0.40
CA PRO A 114 21.63 7.16 0.62
C PRO A 114 22.17 7.63 1.97
N ARG A 115 23.04 8.64 1.98
CA ARG A 115 23.64 9.24 3.19
C ARG A 115 22.65 9.92 4.13
N ILE A 116 21.50 10.38 3.62
CA ILE A 116 20.51 11.03 4.50
C ILE A 116 19.78 9.98 5.33
N LEU A 117 19.61 8.75 4.81
CA LEU A 117 18.92 7.67 5.52
C LEU A 117 19.78 6.94 6.57
N GLU A 118 21.09 7.07 6.53
CA GLU A 118 21.94 6.54 7.59
C GLU A 118 21.56 7.13 8.97
N ASN A 119 21.10 8.39 8.98
CA ASN A 119 20.53 9.04 10.15
C ASN A 119 19.06 8.66 10.46
N TYR A 120 18.36 7.97 9.54
CA TYR A 120 16.94 7.58 9.62
C TYR A 120 16.73 6.07 9.49
N SER A 121 17.59 5.26 10.08
CA SER A 121 17.51 3.79 10.00
C SER A 121 16.14 3.20 10.34
N ARG A 122 15.31 3.92 11.11
CA ARG A 122 13.94 3.50 11.47
C ARG A 122 12.91 3.68 10.35
N LEU A 123 13.25 4.37 9.27
CA LEU A 123 12.36 4.62 8.14
C LEU A 123 12.65 3.67 6.96
N GLN A 124 13.63 2.81 7.09
CA GLN A 124 13.97 1.86 6.03
C GLN A 124 12.94 0.74 5.99
N THR A 125 12.11 0.75 4.94
CA THR A 125 11.29 -0.40 4.59
C THR A 125 12.16 -1.44 3.87
N ILE A 126 11.70 -2.70 3.84
CA ILE A 126 12.38 -3.77 3.10
C ILE A 126 12.51 -3.40 1.62
N GLY A 127 11.42 -2.92 1.02
CA GLY A 127 11.41 -2.49 -0.39
C GLY A 127 12.36 -1.32 -0.65
N TYR A 128 12.45 -0.37 0.28
CA TYR A 128 13.42 0.72 0.16
C TYR A 128 14.86 0.22 0.25
N TYR A 129 15.16 -0.73 1.14
CA TYR A 129 16.48 -1.36 1.23
C TYR A 129 16.87 -2.08 -0.06
N ILE A 130 15.95 -2.83 -0.66
CA ILE A 130 16.15 -3.49 -1.95
C ILE A 130 16.43 -2.45 -3.03
N PHE A 131 15.62 -1.40 -3.09
CA PHE A 131 15.75 -0.34 -4.10
C PHE A 131 17.09 0.40 -3.99
N THR A 132 17.48 0.83 -2.80
CA THR A 132 18.74 1.56 -2.59
C THR A 132 19.97 0.67 -2.70
N GLY A 133 19.82 -0.63 -2.43
CA GLY A 133 20.92 -1.59 -2.57
C GLY A 133 21.33 -1.85 -4.02
N VAL A 134 20.50 -1.47 -4.99
CA VAL A 134 20.83 -1.54 -6.42
C VAL A 134 21.58 -0.30 -6.90
N LEU A 135 21.60 0.76 -6.07
CA LEU A 135 22.20 2.06 -6.42
C LEU A 135 23.52 2.28 -5.67
N ASP A 136 24.47 2.94 -6.30
CA ASP A 136 25.67 3.45 -5.64
C ASP A 136 25.34 4.71 -4.80
N GLY A 137 26.34 5.19 -4.04
CA GLY A 137 26.20 6.41 -3.24
C GLY A 137 25.89 7.69 -4.03
N ASN A 138 25.98 7.63 -5.37
CA ASN A 138 25.69 8.73 -6.29
C ASN A 138 24.34 8.57 -7.01
N GLY A 139 23.65 7.43 -6.78
CA GLY A 139 22.37 7.11 -7.42
C GLY A 139 22.49 6.39 -8.76
N ASN A 140 23.68 5.93 -9.13
CA ASN A 140 23.89 5.11 -10.33
C ASN A 140 23.73 3.62 -9.99
N LEU A 141 23.45 2.79 -11.00
CA LEU A 141 23.37 1.36 -10.83
C LEU A 141 24.71 0.76 -10.38
N TYR A 142 24.69 -0.01 -9.28
CA TYR A 142 25.86 -0.66 -8.72
C TYR A 142 25.78 -2.19 -8.91
N GLU A 143 26.19 -2.66 -10.07
CA GLU A 143 26.09 -4.06 -10.50
C GLU A 143 26.66 -5.08 -9.49
N PRO A 144 27.79 -4.84 -8.78
CA PRO A 144 28.34 -5.83 -7.86
C PRO A 144 27.41 -6.27 -6.74
N LEU A 145 26.39 -5.47 -6.40
CA LEU A 145 25.41 -5.81 -5.37
C LEU A 145 24.17 -6.54 -5.90
N PHE A 146 23.93 -6.57 -7.21
CA PHE A 146 22.75 -7.19 -7.81
C PHE A 146 22.52 -8.64 -7.37
N PRO A 147 23.54 -9.55 -7.35
CA PRO A 147 23.30 -10.91 -6.92
C PRO A 147 22.83 -11.02 -5.47
N LYS A 148 23.36 -10.17 -4.58
CA LYS A 148 22.96 -10.15 -3.16
C LYS A 148 21.53 -9.65 -2.99
N ILE A 149 21.18 -8.57 -3.68
CA ILE A 149 19.84 -7.98 -3.61
C ILE A 149 18.79 -8.91 -4.24
N SER A 150 19.14 -9.56 -5.37
CA SER A 150 18.26 -10.54 -6.00
C SER A 150 18.03 -11.75 -5.11
N ALA A 151 19.08 -12.29 -4.47
CA ALA A 151 18.96 -13.38 -3.52
C ALA A 151 18.09 -12.99 -2.31
N PHE A 152 18.27 -11.79 -1.80
CA PHE A 152 17.45 -11.26 -0.69
C PHE A 152 15.97 -11.13 -1.09
N GLY A 153 15.69 -10.60 -2.29
CA GLY A 153 14.32 -10.52 -2.83
C GLY A 153 13.68 -11.90 -2.98
N LEU A 154 14.40 -12.89 -3.47
CA LEU A 154 13.92 -14.28 -3.56
C LEU A 154 13.61 -14.87 -2.19
N LEU A 155 14.48 -14.69 -1.20
CA LEU A 155 14.24 -15.16 0.18
C LEU A 155 12.96 -14.55 0.76
N ILE A 156 12.77 -13.25 0.59
CA ILE A 156 11.55 -12.55 1.04
C ILE A 156 10.31 -13.15 0.36
N THR A 157 10.37 -13.38 -0.96
CA THR A 157 9.25 -13.95 -1.71
C THR A 157 8.91 -15.36 -1.22
N VAL A 158 9.91 -16.20 -0.97
CA VAL A 158 9.73 -17.56 -0.44
C VAL A 158 9.05 -17.54 0.93
N VAL A 159 9.33 -16.55 1.77
CA VAL A 159 8.71 -16.41 3.10
C VAL A 159 7.32 -15.78 3.00
N ILE A 160 7.16 -14.69 2.25
CA ILE A 160 5.88 -13.96 2.18
C ILE A 160 4.80 -14.77 1.46
N THR A 161 5.14 -15.53 0.41
CA THR A 161 4.15 -16.27 -0.38
C THR A 161 3.34 -17.27 0.45
N PRO A 162 3.94 -18.20 1.22
CA PRO A 162 3.15 -19.14 2.03
C PRO A 162 2.36 -18.44 3.13
N VAL A 163 2.91 -17.38 3.74
CA VAL A 163 2.19 -16.60 4.76
C VAL A 163 0.98 -15.90 4.15
N THR A 164 1.12 -15.33 2.95
CA THR A 164 0.02 -14.71 2.21
C THR A 164 -1.09 -15.72 1.88
N ILE A 165 -0.73 -16.93 1.45
CA ILE A 165 -1.70 -17.99 1.15
C ILE A 165 -2.45 -18.41 2.42
N LEU A 166 -1.75 -18.61 3.53
CA LEU A 166 -2.35 -18.92 4.81
C LEU A 166 -3.31 -17.82 5.26
N PHE A 167 -2.89 -16.58 5.16
CA PHE A 167 -3.70 -15.42 5.54
C PHE A 167 -4.96 -15.30 4.67
N ARG A 168 -4.83 -15.50 3.35
CA ARG A 168 -5.97 -15.54 2.43
C ARG A 168 -6.98 -16.61 2.83
N ASN A 169 -6.51 -17.84 3.11
CA ASN A 169 -7.39 -18.95 3.49
C ASN A 169 -8.11 -18.68 4.82
N LEU A 170 -7.43 -18.03 5.77
CA LEU A 170 -8.07 -17.58 7.02
C LEU A 170 -9.16 -16.55 6.76
N LEU A 171 -8.89 -15.52 5.95
CA LEU A 171 -9.88 -14.48 5.63
C LEU A 171 -11.12 -15.05 4.93
N ILE A 172 -10.94 -16.01 4.02
CA ILE A 172 -12.06 -16.68 3.34
C ILE A 172 -12.86 -17.50 4.36
N LYS A 173 -12.19 -18.23 5.26
CA LYS A 173 -12.86 -19.08 6.25
C LYS A 173 -13.67 -18.27 7.28
N PHE A 174 -13.18 -17.09 7.65
CA PHE A 174 -13.86 -16.20 8.63
C PHE A 174 -14.78 -15.17 7.94
N GLY A 175 -14.85 -15.20 6.62
CA GLY A 175 -15.75 -14.34 5.86
C GLY A 175 -17.22 -14.69 6.10
N PRO A 176 -18.13 -13.75 5.79
CA PRO A 176 -19.56 -14.03 5.78
C PRO A 176 -19.82 -15.18 4.79
N SER A 177 -20.50 -16.22 5.26
CA SER A 177 -21.01 -17.30 4.40
C SER A 177 -22.07 -16.73 3.46
N GLU A 178 -21.93 -17.00 2.17
CA GLU A 178 -22.98 -16.75 1.18
C GLU A 178 -24.30 -17.40 1.54
#